data_cc0a1a6549522f3b6cfb78db6c987a4f
#
_entry.id   cc0a1a6549522f3b6cfb78db6c987a4f
#
_cell.length_a   1.000
_cell.length_b   1.000
_cell.length_c   1.000
_cell.angle_alpha   90.00
_cell.angle_beta   90.00
_cell.angle_gamma   90.00
#
_symmetry.space_group_name_H-M   'P 1'
#
loop_
_entity.id
_entity.type
_entity.pdbx_description
1 polymer ?
#
loop_
_entity_poly.entity_id
_entity_poly.type
_entity_poly.pdbx_seq_one_letter_code
_entity_poly.pdbx_strand_id
1 'polypeptide(L)'
;MLLEYTCSNYKSIKDRVVFSLLSDKNDHSHSENVVPCSNKKVLRSSIIYGANGSGKTNFLDSIGFMAALVSQSIHKQPGEIIPQFPHKLSEHNVPTVFKVQFVRHGIRYSYGFSILDNFIDGEYLYYFPKKRRVKIFERDGMRIIPGDRYKKAFDVSLGVLKENRLFLSCAANYTNLSEIEEAFLFFIQDIVIYNSTLQLLRRLGSF
;
A
#
# COMPACT_ATOMS: atom_id res chain seq x y z
N MET A 1 7.47 9.94 0.17
CA MET A 1 6.58 10.76 1.04
C MET A 1 5.14 10.36 0.82
N LEU A 2 4.40 10.01 1.88
CA LEU A 2 2.98 9.63 1.81
C LEU A 2 2.11 10.86 1.49
N LEU A 3 1.15 10.72 0.58
CA LEU A 3 0.14 11.72 0.28
C LEU A 3 -1.22 11.35 0.85
N GLU A 4 -1.65 10.13 0.57
CA GLU A 4 -2.96 9.63 0.96
C GLU A 4 -2.90 8.11 1.14
N TYR A 5 -3.58 7.62 2.16
CA TYR A 5 -3.78 6.20 2.40
C TYR A 5 -5.27 5.90 2.60
N THR A 6 -5.73 4.81 2.04
CA THR A 6 -7.14 4.37 2.16
C THR A 6 -7.18 2.90 2.54
N CYS A 7 -8.04 2.57 3.49
CA CYS A 7 -8.34 1.21 3.88
C CYS A 7 -9.85 1.01 4.02
N SER A 8 -10.37 -0.17 3.71
CA SER A 8 -11.74 -0.59 4.00
C SER A 8 -11.81 -2.09 4.28
N ASN A 9 -12.83 -2.49 5.04
CA ASN A 9 -13.09 -3.86 5.45
C ASN A 9 -11.87 -4.55 6.09
N TYR A 10 -11.27 -3.91 7.08
CA TYR A 10 -10.11 -4.43 7.79
C TYR A 10 -10.26 -4.30 9.30
N LYS A 11 -10.25 -5.41 10.05
CA LYS A 11 -10.41 -5.46 11.51
C LYS A 11 -11.63 -4.65 11.99
N SER A 12 -11.43 -3.54 12.71
CA SER A 12 -12.50 -2.64 13.17
C SER A 12 -12.93 -1.60 12.13
N ILE A 13 -12.29 -1.53 10.99
CA ILE A 13 -12.59 -0.59 9.89
C ILE A 13 -13.56 -1.27 8.93
N LYS A 14 -14.86 -0.94 9.01
CA LYS A 14 -15.89 -1.43 8.10
C LYS A 14 -15.87 -0.66 6.79
N ASP A 15 -16.17 0.61 6.89
CA ASP A 15 -16.30 1.51 5.75
C ASP A 15 -14.95 2.07 5.32
N ARG A 16 -14.93 2.71 4.16
CA ARG A 16 -13.73 3.35 3.63
C ARG A 16 -13.25 4.49 4.54
N VAL A 17 -12.05 4.34 5.08
CA VAL A 17 -11.32 5.40 5.77
C VAL A 17 -10.26 5.97 4.85
N VAL A 18 -10.16 7.30 4.79
CA VAL A 18 -9.14 8.02 4.03
C VAL A 18 -8.32 8.86 4.99
N PHE A 19 -7.01 8.63 4.98
CA PHE A 19 -6.03 9.45 5.68
C PHE A 19 -5.23 10.24 4.67
N SER A 20 -5.29 11.56 4.75
CA SER A 20 -4.63 12.46 3.80
C SER A 20 -3.65 13.36 4.54
N LEU A 21 -2.43 13.44 4.01
CA LEU A 21 -1.42 14.42 4.39
C LEU A 21 -1.38 15.63 3.43
N LEU A 22 -2.30 15.71 2.47
CA LEU A 22 -2.41 16.87 1.60
C LEU A 22 -2.86 18.08 2.43
N SER A 23 -2.10 19.17 2.36
CA SER A 23 -2.47 20.42 3.00
C SER A 23 -3.70 21.03 2.35
N ASP A 24 -4.62 21.54 3.16
CA ASP A 24 -5.71 22.38 2.66
C ASP A 24 -5.12 23.69 2.09
N LYS A 25 -5.66 24.12 0.95
CA LYS A 25 -5.21 25.33 0.28
C LYS A 25 -5.56 26.61 1.03
N ASN A 26 -6.60 26.55 1.86
CA ASN A 26 -7.15 27.66 2.59
C ASN A 26 -6.66 27.73 4.05
N ASP A 27 -5.96 26.70 4.52
CA ASP A 27 -5.40 26.68 5.87
C ASP A 27 -3.96 27.17 5.84
N HIS A 28 -3.70 28.27 6.53
CA HIS A 28 -2.40 28.90 6.67
C HIS A 28 -1.90 28.91 8.12
N SER A 29 -2.60 28.23 9.04
CA SER A 29 -2.35 28.32 10.49
C SER A 29 -1.03 27.68 10.93
N HIS A 30 -0.50 26.70 10.18
CA HIS A 30 0.72 25.96 10.51
C HIS A 30 1.60 25.75 9.27
N SER A 31 2.01 26.86 8.64
CA SER A 31 2.81 26.84 7.41
C SER A 31 4.16 26.13 7.58
N GLU A 32 4.73 26.11 8.78
CA GLU A 32 5.97 25.40 9.14
C GLU A 32 5.83 23.89 9.06
N ASN A 33 4.61 23.34 9.20
CA ASN A 33 4.32 21.91 9.05
C ASN A 33 4.02 21.49 7.59
N VAL A 34 4.07 22.45 6.66
CA VAL A 34 3.77 22.23 5.24
C VAL A 34 5.04 22.26 4.41
N VAL A 35 5.24 21.22 3.59
CA VAL A 35 6.37 21.14 2.65
C VAL A 35 5.89 20.97 1.21
N PRO A 36 6.61 21.56 0.25
CA PRO A 36 6.36 21.27 -1.15
C PRO A 36 6.76 19.83 -1.47
N CYS A 37 5.90 19.11 -2.20
CA CYS A 37 6.15 17.75 -2.63
C CYS A 37 5.61 17.58 -4.07
N SER A 38 6.51 17.55 -5.05
CA SER A 38 6.14 17.62 -6.47
C SER A 38 5.29 18.87 -6.75
N ASN A 39 4.04 18.71 -7.16
CA ASN A 39 3.09 19.80 -7.40
C ASN A 39 2.03 19.95 -6.29
N LYS A 40 2.27 19.36 -5.14
CA LYS A 40 1.37 19.36 -3.98
C LYS A 40 2.03 20.03 -2.78
N LYS A 41 1.23 20.45 -1.83
CA LYS A 41 1.66 20.83 -0.48
C LYS A 41 1.25 19.73 0.46
N VAL A 42 2.14 19.25 1.31
CA VAL A 42 1.96 18.06 2.15
C VAL A 42 2.38 18.38 3.58
N LEU A 43 1.61 17.87 4.53
CA LEU A 43 1.92 17.97 5.95
C LEU A 43 3.13 17.08 6.30
N ARG A 44 4.06 17.59 7.10
CA ARG A 44 5.22 16.82 7.62
C ARG A 44 4.79 15.80 8.66
N SER A 45 3.77 16.12 9.44
CA SER A 45 3.29 15.32 10.56
C SER A 45 1.78 15.39 10.66
N SER A 46 1.20 14.35 11.24
CA SER A 46 -0.21 14.30 11.60
C SER A 46 -0.38 13.49 12.88
N ILE A 47 -1.38 13.83 13.66
CA ILE A 47 -1.72 13.14 14.91
C ILE A 47 -3.09 12.48 14.75
N ILE A 48 -3.18 11.20 15.07
CA ILE A 48 -4.44 10.46 15.16
C ILE A 48 -4.78 10.26 16.62
N TYR A 49 -5.88 10.86 17.07
CA TYR A 49 -6.37 10.72 18.43
C TYR A 49 -7.84 10.24 18.46
N GLY A 50 -8.27 9.75 19.59
CA GLY A 50 -9.62 9.25 19.79
C GLY A 50 -9.72 8.33 21.02
N ALA A 51 -10.92 7.93 21.38
CA ALA A 51 -11.18 7.05 22.53
C ALA A 51 -10.47 5.69 22.42
N ASN A 52 -10.28 5.02 23.54
CA ASN A 52 -9.77 3.63 23.53
C ASN A 52 -10.77 2.74 22.78
N GLY A 53 -10.25 1.82 21.97
CA GLY A 53 -11.09 0.96 21.13
C GLY A 53 -11.59 1.58 19.82
N SER A 54 -11.30 2.87 19.51
CA SER A 54 -11.75 3.55 18.29
C SER A 54 -11.09 3.09 16.99
N GLY A 55 -10.17 2.13 17.03
CA GLY A 55 -9.53 1.58 15.82
C GLY A 55 -8.20 2.21 15.42
N LYS A 56 -7.64 3.15 16.20
CA LYS A 56 -6.34 3.81 15.89
C LYS A 56 -5.22 2.82 15.59
N THR A 57 -5.06 1.83 16.45
CA THR A 57 -4.06 0.76 16.25
C THR A 57 -4.35 -0.06 15.00
N ASN A 58 -5.61 -0.43 14.76
CA ASN A 58 -5.99 -1.19 13.57
C ASN A 58 -5.74 -0.41 12.28
N PHE A 59 -5.84 0.92 12.33
CA PHE A 59 -5.48 1.77 11.20
C PHE A 59 -3.97 1.72 10.92
N LEU A 60 -3.11 1.85 11.94
CA LEU A 60 -1.65 1.72 11.77
C LEU A 60 -1.26 0.29 11.34
N ASP A 61 -1.89 -0.73 11.93
CA ASP A 61 -1.70 -2.13 11.54
C ASP A 61 -2.04 -2.37 10.06
N SER A 62 -3.05 -1.67 9.52
CA SER A 62 -3.42 -1.81 8.11
C SER A 62 -2.33 -1.31 7.16
N ILE A 63 -1.62 -0.23 7.53
CA ILE A 63 -0.46 0.26 6.77
C ILE A 63 0.68 -0.75 6.84
N GLY A 64 0.96 -1.29 8.04
CA GLY A 64 1.97 -2.32 8.23
C GLY A 64 1.68 -3.61 7.48
N PHE A 65 0.44 -4.04 7.49
CA PHE A 65 -0.01 -5.20 6.73
C PHE A 65 0.20 -5.00 5.22
N MET A 66 -0.19 -3.84 4.69
CA MET A 66 0.03 -3.50 3.28
C MET A 66 1.52 -3.56 2.92
N ALA A 67 2.38 -2.94 3.72
CA ALA A 67 3.83 -2.93 3.48
C ALA A 67 4.45 -4.33 3.58
N ALA A 68 4.06 -5.11 4.59
CA ALA A 68 4.53 -6.48 4.76
C ALA A 68 4.12 -7.38 3.60
N LEU A 69 2.87 -7.27 3.12
CA LEU A 69 2.41 -8.09 2.00
C LEU A 69 3.14 -7.73 0.70
N VAL A 70 3.38 -6.44 0.42
CA VAL A 70 4.17 -6.01 -0.74
C VAL A 70 5.59 -6.56 -0.66
N SER A 71 6.25 -6.49 0.49
CA SER A 71 7.64 -6.93 0.63
C SER A 71 7.82 -8.45 0.62
N GLN A 72 6.82 -9.22 1.09
CA GLN A 72 6.99 -10.65 1.38
C GLN A 72 6.19 -11.59 0.48
N SER A 73 5.18 -11.10 -0.25
CA SER A 73 4.27 -12.00 -0.99
C SER A 73 4.96 -12.81 -2.07
N ILE A 74 6.09 -12.35 -2.61
CA ILE A 74 6.90 -13.12 -3.59
C ILE A 74 7.36 -14.48 -3.04
N HIS A 75 7.56 -14.59 -1.72
CA HIS A 75 8.06 -15.81 -1.07
C HIS A 75 6.94 -16.81 -0.73
N LYS A 76 5.68 -16.43 -0.89
CA LYS A 76 4.55 -17.32 -0.60
C LYS A 76 4.55 -18.56 -1.50
N GLN A 77 4.32 -19.71 -0.87
CA GLN A 77 4.25 -20.98 -1.57
C GLN A 77 2.87 -21.17 -2.26
N PRO A 78 2.76 -22.00 -3.30
CA PRO A 78 1.46 -22.38 -3.85
C PRO A 78 0.54 -22.95 -2.76
N GLY A 79 -0.72 -22.49 -2.74
CA GLY A 79 -1.70 -22.92 -1.73
C GLY A 79 -1.60 -22.25 -0.37
N GLU A 80 -0.56 -21.46 -0.10
CA GLU A 80 -0.46 -20.65 1.12
C GLU A 80 -1.43 -19.46 1.04
N ILE A 81 -2.33 -19.36 2.00
CA ILE A 81 -3.33 -18.28 2.04
C ILE A 81 -2.73 -16.95 2.50
N ILE A 82 -3.35 -15.86 2.09
CA ILE A 82 -3.09 -14.53 2.67
C ILE A 82 -3.97 -14.40 3.92
N PRO A 83 -3.40 -14.10 5.11
CA PRO A 83 -4.23 -13.82 6.28
C PRO A 83 -5.15 -12.65 5.98
N GLN A 84 -6.46 -12.87 6.07
CA GLN A 84 -7.47 -11.84 5.89
C GLN A 84 -8.17 -11.55 7.21
N PHE A 85 -8.38 -10.27 7.50
CA PHE A 85 -9.01 -9.80 8.73
C PHE A 85 -10.20 -8.88 8.38
N PRO A 86 -11.25 -9.37 7.73
CA PRO A 86 -12.39 -8.54 7.36
C PRO A 86 -13.11 -8.04 8.62
N HIS A 87 -13.87 -6.96 8.47
CA HIS A 87 -14.71 -6.48 9.55
C HIS A 87 -15.83 -7.49 9.84
N LYS A 88 -16.03 -7.83 11.12
CA LYS A 88 -16.93 -8.92 11.55
C LYS A 88 -18.40 -8.77 11.11
N LEU A 89 -18.82 -7.54 10.82
CA LEU A 89 -20.19 -7.23 10.36
C LEU A 89 -20.23 -6.90 8.86
N SER A 90 -19.19 -7.20 8.10
CA SER A 90 -19.21 -7.12 6.64
C SER A 90 -19.81 -8.40 6.04
N GLU A 91 -20.38 -8.25 4.87
CA GLU A 91 -20.85 -9.41 4.08
C GLU A 91 -19.64 -10.25 3.60
N HIS A 92 -19.86 -11.54 3.35
CA HIS A 92 -18.78 -12.49 3.03
C HIS A 92 -18.03 -12.17 1.73
N ASN A 93 -18.68 -11.51 0.78
CA ASN A 93 -18.14 -11.20 -0.54
C ASN A 93 -17.59 -9.77 -0.67
N VAL A 94 -17.39 -9.07 0.44
CA VAL A 94 -16.80 -7.72 0.43
C VAL A 94 -15.28 -7.82 0.56
N PRO A 95 -14.50 -7.35 -0.43
CA PRO A 95 -13.05 -7.41 -0.35
C PRO A 95 -12.48 -6.46 0.71
N THR A 96 -11.36 -6.84 1.31
CA THR A 96 -10.50 -5.93 2.03
C THR A 96 -9.68 -5.13 1.04
N VAL A 97 -9.71 -3.79 1.11
CA VAL A 97 -9.07 -2.93 0.12
C VAL A 97 -8.04 -2.02 0.76
N PHE A 98 -6.87 -1.94 0.14
CA PHE A 98 -5.79 -1.02 0.52
C PHE A 98 -5.39 -0.18 -0.69
N LYS A 99 -5.26 1.14 -0.50
CA LYS A 99 -4.79 2.06 -1.53
C LYS A 99 -3.85 3.09 -0.94
N VAL A 100 -2.83 3.47 -1.68
CA VAL A 100 -1.88 4.50 -1.27
C VAL A 100 -1.51 5.39 -2.44
N GLN A 101 -1.37 6.68 -2.17
CA GLN A 101 -0.72 7.64 -3.05
C GLN A 101 0.52 8.18 -2.35
N PHE A 102 1.63 8.22 -3.04
CA PHE A 102 2.90 8.69 -2.51
C PHE A 102 3.75 9.37 -3.58
N VAL A 103 4.78 10.09 -3.16
CA VAL A 103 5.81 10.65 -4.04
C VAL A 103 7.15 10.06 -3.64
N ARG A 104 7.90 9.59 -4.63
CA ARG A 104 9.27 9.15 -4.48
C ARG A 104 10.11 9.72 -5.62
N HIS A 105 11.25 10.33 -5.30
CA HIS A 105 12.13 11.04 -6.24
C HIS A 105 11.37 12.01 -7.17
N GLY A 106 10.43 12.78 -6.60
CA GLY A 106 9.64 13.78 -7.32
C GLY A 106 8.51 13.22 -8.20
N ILE A 107 8.39 11.91 -8.34
CA ILE A 107 7.36 11.24 -9.13
C ILE A 107 6.25 10.74 -8.20
N ARG A 108 4.99 11.06 -8.54
CA ARG A 108 3.82 10.57 -7.82
C ARG A 108 3.44 9.18 -8.33
N TYR A 109 3.07 8.32 -7.39
CA TYR A 109 2.56 6.97 -7.60
C TYR A 109 1.18 6.81 -6.98
N SER A 110 0.39 5.92 -7.54
CA SER A 110 -0.86 5.42 -6.96
C SER A 110 -0.86 3.91 -7.08
N TYR A 111 -0.91 3.23 -5.96
CA TYR A 111 -0.89 1.79 -5.85
C TYR A 111 -2.04 1.32 -4.96
N GLY A 112 -2.61 0.17 -5.28
CA GLY A 112 -3.59 -0.46 -4.41
C GLY A 112 -3.88 -1.89 -4.81
N PHE A 113 -4.43 -2.64 -3.87
CA PHE A 113 -4.90 -4.00 -4.09
C PHE A 113 -6.12 -4.32 -3.22
N SER A 114 -6.83 -5.37 -3.60
CA SER A 114 -7.91 -5.98 -2.83
C SER A 114 -7.64 -7.45 -2.56
N ILE A 115 -8.12 -7.92 -1.40
CA ILE A 115 -8.06 -9.31 -0.99
C ILE A 115 -9.50 -9.79 -0.80
N LEU A 116 -9.83 -10.90 -1.45
CA LEU A 116 -11.09 -11.61 -1.28
C LEU A 116 -10.79 -13.11 -1.15
N ASP A 117 -11.47 -13.78 -0.23
CA ASP A 117 -11.31 -15.22 0.02
C ASP A 117 -9.84 -15.66 0.20
N ASN A 118 -9.04 -14.82 0.87
CA ASN A 118 -7.62 -15.01 1.15
C ASN A 118 -6.68 -14.98 -0.08
N PHE A 119 -7.14 -14.46 -1.22
CA PHE A 119 -6.38 -14.29 -2.44
C PHE A 119 -6.40 -12.84 -2.93
N ILE A 120 -5.50 -12.50 -3.83
CA ILE A 120 -5.48 -11.18 -4.47
C ILE A 120 -6.58 -11.14 -5.52
N ASP A 121 -7.62 -10.37 -5.25
CA ASP A 121 -8.76 -10.14 -6.13
C ASP A 121 -8.45 -9.10 -7.22
N GLY A 122 -7.87 -7.98 -6.82
CA GLY A 122 -7.45 -6.92 -7.75
C GLY A 122 -6.18 -6.22 -7.30
N GLU A 123 -5.45 -5.62 -8.24
CA GLU A 123 -4.24 -4.85 -7.96
C GLU A 123 -4.01 -3.83 -9.08
N TYR A 124 -3.40 -2.69 -8.78
CA TYR A 124 -3.02 -1.72 -9.80
C TYR A 124 -1.81 -0.91 -9.39
N LEU A 125 -1.04 -0.45 -10.38
CA LEU A 125 0.01 0.53 -10.23
C LEU A 125 -0.03 1.55 -11.35
N TYR A 126 -0.10 2.82 -10.94
CA TYR A 126 0.03 3.98 -11.83
C TYR A 126 1.15 4.89 -11.33
N TYR A 127 1.80 5.59 -12.25
CA TYR A 127 2.70 6.69 -11.92
C TYR A 127 2.35 7.92 -12.74
N PHE A 128 2.88 9.09 -12.35
CA PHE A 128 2.46 10.37 -12.92
C PHE A 128 3.69 11.19 -13.35
N PRO A 129 4.41 10.76 -14.41
CA PRO A 129 5.45 11.59 -15.00
C PRO A 129 4.79 12.82 -15.63
N LYS A 130 5.35 14.00 -15.38
CA LYS A 130 4.83 15.26 -15.94
C LYS A 130 3.32 15.45 -15.71
N LYS A 131 2.80 15.07 -14.54
CA LYS A 131 1.40 15.22 -14.10
C LYS A 131 0.34 14.38 -14.85
N ARG A 132 0.71 13.56 -15.82
CA ARG A 132 -0.21 12.67 -16.55
C ARG A 132 -0.18 11.27 -15.91
N ARG A 133 -1.38 10.68 -15.77
CA ARG A 133 -1.51 9.29 -15.29
C ARG A 133 -1.02 8.33 -16.38
N VAL A 134 -0.07 7.49 -16.04
CA VAL A 134 0.40 6.39 -16.88
C VAL A 134 0.15 5.09 -16.13
N LYS A 135 -0.52 4.17 -16.79
CA LYS A 135 -0.72 2.81 -16.28
C LYS A 135 0.59 2.03 -16.41
N ILE A 136 1.03 1.41 -15.32
CA ILE A 136 2.07 0.40 -15.34
C ILE A 136 1.39 -0.95 -15.51
N PHE A 137 0.46 -1.30 -14.60
CA PHE A 137 -0.40 -2.47 -14.76
C PHE A 137 -1.72 -2.30 -14.00
N GLU A 138 -2.70 -3.11 -14.36
CA GLU A 138 -3.89 -3.47 -13.62
C GLU A 138 -4.00 -4.99 -13.56
N ARG A 139 -4.60 -5.50 -12.50
CA ARG A 139 -4.83 -6.92 -12.27
C ARG A 139 -6.29 -7.17 -11.90
N ASP A 140 -6.85 -8.20 -12.46
CA ASP A 140 -8.17 -8.73 -12.15
C ASP A 140 -8.02 -10.26 -11.97
N GLY A 141 -8.13 -10.75 -10.73
CA GLY A 141 -7.78 -12.12 -10.37
C GLY A 141 -6.34 -12.49 -10.79
N MET A 142 -6.20 -13.40 -11.73
CA MET A 142 -4.91 -13.81 -12.30
C MET A 142 -4.54 -13.07 -13.60
N ARG A 143 -5.46 -12.25 -14.12
CA ARG A 143 -5.23 -11.53 -15.38
C ARG A 143 -4.50 -10.22 -15.13
N ILE A 144 -3.31 -10.06 -15.73
CA ILE A 144 -2.58 -8.78 -15.73
C ILE A 144 -2.84 -8.04 -17.05
N ILE A 145 -3.17 -6.75 -16.92
CA ILE A 145 -3.38 -5.83 -18.04
C ILE A 145 -2.27 -4.78 -17.99
N PRO A 146 -1.15 -5.00 -18.67
CA PRO A 146 -0.04 -4.06 -18.68
C PRO A 146 -0.41 -2.76 -19.38
N GLY A 147 0.24 -1.67 -18.99
CA GLY A 147 0.26 -0.45 -19.79
C GLY A 147 1.01 -0.67 -21.11
N ASP A 148 0.72 0.15 -22.13
CA ASP A 148 1.25 -0.07 -23.48
C ASP A 148 2.78 -0.19 -23.55
N ARG A 149 3.48 0.57 -22.70
CA ARG A 149 4.96 0.56 -22.64
C ARG A 149 5.54 -0.70 -21.98
N TYR A 150 4.73 -1.47 -21.25
CA TYR A 150 5.16 -2.55 -20.36
C TYR A 150 4.80 -3.96 -20.86
N LYS A 151 4.12 -4.07 -22.02
CA LYS A 151 3.59 -5.33 -22.56
C LYS A 151 4.62 -6.45 -22.67
N LYS A 152 5.87 -6.11 -23.04
CA LYS A 152 6.97 -7.09 -23.20
C LYS A 152 7.87 -7.24 -21.97
N ALA A 153 7.66 -6.42 -20.94
CA ALA A 153 8.55 -6.38 -19.78
C ALA A 153 8.16 -7.37 -18.68
N PHE A 154 6.94 -7.92 -18.74
CA PHE A 154 6.36 -8.71 -17.66
C PHE A 154 6.37 -10.22 -17.86
N ASP A 155 6.93 -10.74 -18.95
CA ASP A 155 6.86 -12.17 -19.29
C ASP A 155 7.37 -13.08 -18.16
N VAL A 156 8.53 -12.77 -17.56
CA VAL A 156 9.08 -13.52 -16.43
C VAL A 156 8.22 -13.35 -15.16
N SER A 157 7.77 -12.14 -14.89
CA SER A 157 6.94 -11.83 -13.72
C SER A 157 5.59 -12.54 -13.75
N LEU A 158 5.02 -12.71 -14.95
CA LEU A 158 3.80 -13.48 -15.17
C LEU A 158 4.02 -14.98 -14.90
N GLY A 159 5.18 -15.52 -15.25
CA GLY A 159 5.52 -16.92 -14.99
C GLY A 159 5.61 -17.29 -13.51
N VAL A 160 5.92 -16.33 -12.65
CA VAL A 160 6.02 -16.52 -11.18
C VAL A 160 4.77 -16.04 -10.42
N LEU A 161 3.82 -15.42 -11.09
CA LEU A 161 2.59 -14.92 -10.48
C LEU A 161 1.76 -16.09 -9.94
N LYS A 162 1.25 -15.91 -8.72
CA LYS A 162 0.29 -16.80 -8.07
C LYS A 162 -0.87 -15.97 -7.52
N GLU A 163 -1.97 -16.61 -7.21
CA GLU A 163 -3.16 -15.97 -6.64
C GLU A 163 -2.89 -15.28 -5.28
N ASN A 164 -1.88 -15.78 -4.55
CA ASN A 164 -1.47 -15.27 -3.24
C ASN A 164 -0.23 -14.33 -3.29
N ARG A 165 0.22 -13.93 -4.49
CA ARG A 165 1.35 -13.01 -4.68
C ARG A 165 0.89 -11.71 -5.29
N LEU A 166 1.35 -10.58 -4.76
CA LEU A 166 1.17 -9.28 -5.40
C LEU A 166 2.03 -9.18 -6.66
N PHE A 167 1.46 -8.66 -7.73
CA PHE A 167 2.17 -8.50 -8.99
C PHE A 167 3.30 -7.46 -8.88
N LEU A 168 3.11 -6.40 -8.06
CA LEU A 168 4.20 -5.46 -7.76
C LEU A 168 5.42 -6.19 -7.17
N SER A 169 5.19 -7.12 -6.23
CA SER A 169 6.25 -7.92 -5.62
C SER A 169 6.96 -8.83 -6.67
N CYS A 170 6.19 -9.47 -7.55
CA CYS A 170 6.75 -10.26 -8.65
C CYS A 170 7.54 -9.37 -9.61
N ALA A 171 6.97 -8.28 -10.09
CA ALA A 171 7.58 -7.41 -11.08
C ALA A 171 8.85 -6.72 -10.57
N ALA A 172 8.89 -6.31 -9.29
CA ALA A 172 10.08 -5.72 -8.68
C ALA A 172 11.27 -6.68 -8.60
N ASN A 173 11.01 -7.98 -8.45
CA ASN A 173 12.06 -8.99 -8.36
C ASN A 173 12.51 -9.55 -9.73
N TYR A 174 11.72 -9.39 -10.78
CA TYR A 174 11.97 -10.00 -12.09
C TYR A 174 11.98 -9.02 -13.26
N THR A 175 11.97 -7.71 -12.99
CA THR A 175 12.18 -6.67 -14.00
C THR A 175 13.19 -5.64 -13.53
N ASN A 176 13.80 -4.92 -14.48
CA ASN A 176 14.70 -3.80 -14.21
C ASN A 176 13.99 -2.46 -14.52
N LEU A 177 12.69 -2.36 -14.25
CA LEU A 177 11.91 -1.15 -14.48
C LEU A 177 11.99 -0.23 -13.27
N SER A 178 12.62 0.92 -13.43
CA SER A 178 12.83 1.89 -12.35
C SER A 178 11.51 2.33 -11.69
N GLU A 179 10.43 2.47 -12.45
CA GLU A 179 9.14 2.88 -11.92
C GLU A 179 8.52 1.82 -10.99
N ILE A 180 8.81 0.54 -11.24
CA ILE A 180 8.37 -0.59 -10.39
C ILE A 180 9.25 -0.68 -9.16
N GLU A 181 10.58 -0.62 -9.35
CA GLU A 181 11.55 -0.62 -8.26
C GLU A 181 11.25 0.50 -7.26
N GLU A 182 11.07 1.74 -7.73
CA GLU A 182 10.74 2.89 -6.89
C GLU A 182 9.41 2.71 -6.14
N ALA A 183 8.39 2.14 -6.80
CA ALA A 183 7.13 1.86 -6.13
C ALA A 183 7.28 0.80 -5.04
N PHE A 184 8.07 -0.23 -5.27
CA PHE A 184 8.35 -1.31 -4.31
C PHE A 184 9.20 -0.81 -3.13
N LEU A 185 10.25 -0.03 -3.42
CA LEU A 185 11.15 0.53 -2.41
C LEU A 185 10.44 1.50 -1.45
N PHE A 186 9.35 2.15 -1.88
CA PHE A 186 8.53 2.95 -0.96
C PHE A 186 8.06 2.12 0.24
N PHE A 187 7.62 0.87 0.03
CA PHE A 187 7.13 0.01 1.11
C PHE A 187 8.24 -0.54 1.99
N ILE A 188 9.44 -0.76 1.44
CA ILE A 188 10.55 -1.37 2.17
C ILE A 188 11.38 -0.32 2.93
N GLN A 189 11.57 0.85 2.35
CA GLN A 189 12.49 1.85 2.87
C GLN A 189 11.80 3.05 3.52
N ASP A 190 10.65 3.49 2.97
CA ASP A 190 10.04 4.75 3.39
C ASP A 190 8.93 4.53 4.46
N ILE A 191 8.38 3.32 4.57
CA ILE A 191 7.41 2.97 5.61
C ILE A 191 8.12 2.29 6.78
N VAL A 192 8.17 2.99 7.92
CA VAL A 192 8.70 2.43 9.17
C VAL A 192 7.63 2.55 10.24
N ILE A 193 7.24 1.42 10.84
CA ILE A 193 6.24 1.37 11.91
C ILE A 193 6.91 1.00 13.22
N TYR A 194 6.87 1.93 14.16
CA TYR A 194 7.33 1.70 15.52
C TYR A 194 6.14 1.30 16.39
N ASN A 195 6.16 0.08 16.89
CA ASN A 195 5.19 -0.38 17.89
C ASN A 195 5.92 -0.62 19.21
N SER A 196 5.57 0.14 20.23
CA SER A 196 6.18 0.03 21.57
C SER A 196 6.04 -1.37 22.17
N THR A 197 4.95 -2.07 21.88
CA THR A 197 4.69 -3.44 22.36
C THR A 197 5.65 -4.47 21.73
N LEU A 198 5.96 -4.32 20.45
CA LEU A 198 6.92 -5.22 19.76
C LEU A 198 8.38 -4.99 20.20
N GLN A 199 8.73 -3.75 20.56
CA GLN A 199 10.06 -3.46 21.09
C GLN A 199 10.28 -4.07 22.48
N LEU A 200 9.27 -4.08 23.34
CA LEU A 200 9.32 -4.75 24.64
C LEU A 200 9.52 -6.26 24.49
N LEU A 201 8.80 -6.91 23.58
CA LEU A 201 8.94 -8.36 23.33
C LEU A 201 10.32 -8.72 22.73
N ARG A 202 10.88 -7.89 21.85
CA ARG A 202 12.25 -8.09 21.34
C ARG A 202 13.33 -7.89 22.40
N ARG A 203 13.12 -6.99 23.37
CA ARG A 203 14.04 -6.82 24.52
C ARG A 203 13.93 -7.93 25.56
N LEU A 204 12.76 -8.55 25.71
CA LEU A 204 12.53 -9.66 26.63
C LEU A 204 12.89 -11.03 26.01
N GLY A 205 13.03 -11.16 24.71
CA GLY A 205 13.43 -12.38 24.00
C GLY A 205 14.91 -12.53 23.69
N SER A 206 15.76 -11.65 24.20
CA SER A 206 17.21 -11.78 24.13
C SER A 206 17.76 -12.30 25.46
N PHE A 207 17.47 -13.58 25.73
CA PHE A 207 18.22 -14.43 26.67
C PHE A 207 18.68 -15.70 25.95
#